data_da437e76c0cd61990c8db1ba1321c811
#
_entry.id   da437e76c0cd61990c8db1ba1321c811
#
_cell.length_a   1.000
_cell.length_b   1.000
_cell.length_c   1.000
_cell.angle_alpha   90.00
_cell.angle_beta   90.00
_cell.angle_gamma   90.00
#
_symmetry.space_group_name_H-M   'P 1'
#
loop_
_entity.id
_entity.type
_entity.pdbx_description
1 polymer ?
#
loop_
_entity_poly.entity_id
_entity_poly.type
_entity_poly.pdbx_seq_one_letter_code
_entity_poly.pdbx_strand_id
1 'polypeptide(L)'
;RKVANIQPRLPSGASSISVSDDFGDVFGIYYALTADEGYTYDDLRNWAQKIKTELSPVPGVQKVYLFGEQTQVVNVKISIPKLANLGIDPNAIQQVMQTQNLLVNTGDINTGNYQLRLRAEGTYKDIQDIRDQLIVTKSGGEVRLGDIATVERGYMDPPSNLMRVDGKRAIGI
;
A
#
# COMPACT_ATOMS: atom_id res chain seq x y z
N ARG A 1 -9.61 -16.14 -13.31
CA ARG A 1 -8.54 -16.60 -14.24
C ARG A 1 -8.84 -16.23 -15.70
N LYS A 2 -10.08 -16.44 -16.24
CA LYS A 2 -10.41 -16.11 -17.65
C LYS A 2 -10.28 -14.61 -17.96
N VAL A 3 -10.69 -13.74 -17.03
CA VAL A 3 -10.62 -12.27 -17.19
C VAL A 3 -9.18 -11.76 -17.24
N ALA A 4 -8.29 -12.29 -16.40
CA ALA A 4 -6.88 -11.92 -16.43
C ALA A 4 -6.20 -12.21 -17.78
N ASN A 5 -6.65 -13.24 -18.50
CA ASN A 5 -6.12 -13.58 -19.82
C ASN A 5 -6.65 -12.69 -20.94
N ILE A 6 -7.79 -12.03 -20.72
CA ILE A 6 -8.42 -11.13 -21.71
C ILE A 6 -7.96 -9.68 -21.52
N GLN A 7 -7.58 -9.30 -20.29
CA GLN A 7 -7.11 -7.95 -19.95
C GLN A 7 -6.06 -7.37 -20.93
N PRO A 8 -4.99 -8.11 -21.32
CA PRO A 8 -3.99 -7.62 -22.26
C PRO A 8 -4.49 -7.48 -23.71
N ARG A 9 -5.68 -8.06 -24.03
CA ARG A 9 -6.26 -8.05 -25.37
C ARG A 9 -7.33 -6.98 -25.53
N LEU A 10 -7.57 -6.16 -24.52
CA LEU A 10 -8.49 -5.04 -24.61
C LEU A 10 -7.97 -3.98 -25.58
N PRO A 11 -8.85 -3.33 -26.35
CA PRO A 11 -8.47 -2.21 -27.19
C PRO A 11 -7.84 -1.08 -26.38
N SER A 12 -6.98 -0.29 -27.01
CA SER A 12 -6.41 0.92 -26.41
C SER A 12 -7.52 1.89 -26.02
N GLY A 13 -7.52 2.31 -24.74
CA GLY A 13 -8.56 3.17 -24.17
C GLY A 13 -9.69 2.43 -23.43
N ALA A 14 -9.73 1.11 -23.46
CA ALA A 14 -10.66 0.34 -22.62
C ALA A 14 -10.21 0.32 -21.17
N SER A 15 -11.16 0.55 -20.25
CA SER A 15 -10.92 0.39 -18.81
C SER A 15 -10.66 -1.07 -18.47
N SER A 16 -9.90 -1.31 -17.38
CA SER A 16 -9.70 -2.66 -16.88
C SER A 16 -11.03 -3.31 -16.48
N ILE A 17 -11.15 -4.60 -16.83
CA ILE A 17 -12.35 -5.37 -16.47
C ILE A 17 -12.29 -5.64 -14.96
N SER A 18 -13.26 -5.12 -14.22
CA SER A 18 -13.49 -5.47 -12.82
C SER A 18 -14.52 -6.58 -12.74
N VAL A 19 -14.20 -7.61 -11.98
CA VAL A 19 -15.12 -8.73 -11.70
C VAL A 19 -15.47 -8.68 -10.23
N SER A 20 -16.76 -8.54 -9.95
CA SER A 20 -17.32 -8.73 -8.61
C SER A 20 -18.02 -10.08 -8.61
N ASP A 21 -17.59 -10.99 -7.75
CA ASP A 21 -18.16 -12.34 -7.56
C ASP A 21 -18.82 -12.50 -6.18
N ASP A 22 -18.90 -11.40 -5.45
CA ASP A 22 -19.41 -11.30 -4.09
C ASP A 22 -20.84 -10.71 -3.99
N PHE A 23 -21.48 -10.43 -5.12
CA PHE A 23 -22.81 -9.82 -5.17
C PHE A 23 -23.90 -10.61 -4.44
N GLY A 24 -23.74 -11.93 -4.35
CA GLY A 24 -24.67 -12.82 -3.64
C GLY A 24 -24.22 -13.24 -2.25
N ASP A 25 -23.11 -12.72 -1.76
CA ASP A 25 -22.59 -13.08 -0.43
C ASP A 25 -23.51 -12.53 0.66
N VAL A 26 -23.96 -13.41 1.55
CA VAL A 26 -24.73 -13.05 2.75
C VAL A 26 -23.85 -13.31 3.97
N PHE A 27 -23.65 -12.28 4.77
CA PHE A 27 -22.91 -12.40 6.02
C PHE A 27 -23.84 -12.97 7.09
N GLY A 28 -23.53 -14.18 7.56
CA GLY A 28 -24.31 -14.85 8.61
C GLY A 28 -24.00 -14.32 10.02
N ILE A 29 -22.78 -13.83 10.23
CA ILE A 29 -22.29 -13.34 11.51
C ILE A 29 -21.48 -12.08 11.26
N TYR A 30 -21.64 -11.10 12.15
CA TYR A 30 -20.90 -9.84 12.11
C TYR A 30 -20.47 -9.45 13.52
N TYR A 31 -19.18 -9.34 13.72
CA TYR A 31 -18.59 -8.91 14.98
C TYR A 31 -17.94 -7.54 14.84
N ALA A 32 -17.93 -6.77 15.90
CA ALA A 32 -17.19 -5.52 15.99
C ALA A 32 -16.04 -5.68 17.00
N LEU A 33 -14.82 -5.57 16.53
CA LEU A 33 -13.64 -5.53 17.37
C LEU A 33 -13.39 -4.09 17.79
N THR A 34 -13.41 -3.83 19.09
CA THR A 34 -13.07 -2.53 19.71
C THR A 34 -11.89 -2.71 20.65
N ALA A 35 -11.22 -1.61 20.99
CA ALA A 35 -10.15 -1.61 21.97
C ALA A 35 -10.42 -0.53 23.03
N ASP A 36 -10.01 -0.82 24.27
CA ASP A 36 -10.04 0.14 25.37
C ASP A 36 -8.82 1.07 25.36
N GLU A 37 -8.75 1.98 26.32
CA GLU A 37 -7.61 2.87 26.49
C GLU A 37 -6.31 2.07 26.67
N GLY A 38 -5.24 2.56 26.04
CA GLY A 38 -3.93 1.93 26.05
C GLY A 38 -3.59 1.13 24.79
N TYR A 39 -4.57 0.83 23.93
CA TYR A 39 -4.35 0.19 22.63
C TYR A 39 -4.41 1.21 21.50
N THR A 40 -3.48 1.09 20.57
CA THR A 40 -3.47 1.90 19.36
C THR A 40 -4.40 1.33 18.29
N TYR A 41 -4.69 2.11 17.26
CA TYR A 41 -5.45 1.60 16.11
C TYR A 41 -4.64 0.53 15.33
N ASP A 42 -3.31 0.62 15.34
CA ASP A 42 -2.42 -0.40 14.77
C ASP A 42 -2.57 -1.75 15.48
N ASP A 43 -2.66 -1.74 16.82
CA ASP A 43 -2.90 -2.95 17.59
C ASP A 43 -4.24 -3.57 17.23
N LEU A 44 -5.30 -2.76 17.17
CA LEU A 44 -6.64 -3.19 16.79
C LEU A 44 -6.64 -3.83 15.39
N ARG A 45 -5.97 -3.20 14.44
CA ARG A 45 -5.83 -3.70 13.07
C ARG A 45 -5.06 -5.02 13.03
N ASN A 46 -3.94 -5.12 13.74
CA ASN A 46 -3.13 -6.34 13.79
C ASN A 46 -3.92 -7.51 14.37
N TRP A 47 -4.71 -7.27 15.42
CA TRP A 47 -5.60 -8.28 15.99
C TRP A 47 -6.70 -8.69 15.02
N ALA A 48 -7.33 -7.74 14.32
CA ALA A 48 -8.34 -8.02 13.30
C ALA A 48 -7.79 -8.90 12.17
N GLN A 49 -6.59 -8.59 11.67
CA GLN A 49 -5.92 -9.38 10.65
C GLN A 49 -5.54 -10.79 11.15
N LYS A 50 -5.09 -10.90 12.39
CA LYS A 50 -4.81 -12.20 13.01
C LYS A 50 -6.08 -13.04 13.13
N ILE A 51 -7.17 -12.47 13.63
CA ILE A 51 -8.48 -13.14 13.75
C ILE A 51 -8.95 -13.61 12.37
N LYS A 52 -8.87 -12.75 11.35
CA LYS A 52 -9.21 -13.13 9.97
C LYS A 52 -8.40 -14.33 9.49
N THR A 53 -7.09 -14.33 9.76
CA THR A 53 -6.20 -15.42 9.34
C THR A 53 -6.53 -16.74 10.03
N GLU A 54 -6.84 -16.68 11.32
CA GLU A 54 -7.17 -17.86 12.13
C GLU A 54 -8.58 -18.39 11.85
N LEU A 55 -9.54 -17.54 11.53
CA LEU A 55 -10.90 -17.94 11.18
C LEU A 55 -11.02 -18.52 9.77
N SER A 56 -10.20 -18.05 8.82
CA SER A 56 -10.31 -18.45 7.41
C SER A 56 -10.20 -19.96 7.16
N PRO A 57 -9.36 -20.75 7.88
CA PRO A 57 -9.26 -22.20 7.70
C PRO A 57 -10.29 -23.00 8.49
N VAL A 58 -11.15 -22.36 9.28
CA VAL A 58 -12.12 -23.06 10.14
C VAL A 58 -13.21 -23.73 9.29
N PRO A 59 -13.50 -25.03 9.47
CA PRO A 59 -14.55 -25.70 8.73
C PRO A 59 -15.90 -25.00 8.90
N GLY A 60 -16.57 -24.72 7.79
CA GLY A 60 -17.85 -24.00 7.76
C GLY A 60 -17.72 -22.48 7.55
N VAL A 61 -16.52 -21.93 7.66
CA VAL A 61 -16.23 -20.53 7.31
C VAL A 61 -15.86 -20.47 5.82
N GLN A 62 -16.64 -19.79 5.02
CA GLN A 62 -16.37 -19.63 3.59
C GLN A 62 -15.49 -18.43 3.30
N LYS A 63 -15.81 -17.26 3.90
CA LYS A 63 -15.11 -16.01 3.70
C LYS A 63 -15.12 -15.21 5.01
N VAL A 64 -14.02 -14.49 5.27
CA VAL A 64 -13.90 -13.55 6.36
C VAL A 64 -13.49 -12.19 5.80
N TYR A 65 -14.30 -11.18 6.06
CA TYR A 65 -14.05 -9.81 5.61
C TYR A 65 -13.75 -8.90 6.79
N LEU A 66 -12.94 -7.86 6.55
CA LEU A 66 -12.73 -6.78 7.49
C LEU A 66 -13.43 -5.52 6.98
N PHE A 67 -14.26 -4.91 7.82
CA PHE A 67 -14.99 -3.69 7.52
C PHE A 67 -14.47 -2.53 8.37
N GLY A 68 -14.43 -1.33 7.79
CA GLY A 68 -13.96 -0.14 8.50
C GLY A 68 -12.45 -0.12 8.74
N GLU A 69 -11.68 -1.05 8.15
CA GLU A 69 -10.23 -1.01 8.16
C GLU A 69 -9.73 0.19 7.36
N GLN A 70 -8.90 1.03 7.98
CA GLN A 70 -8.31 2.17 7.29
C GLN A 70 -7.10 1.75 6.48
N THR A 71 -6.97 2.33 5.29
CA THR A 71 -5.82 2.12 4.42
C THR A 71 -4.57 2.72 5.05
N GLN A 72 -3.57 1.89 5.30
CA GLN A 72 -2.26 2.32 5.78
C GLN A 72 -1.49 2.98 4.64
N VAL A 73 -0.88 4.11 4.92
CA VAL A 73 -0.09 4.90 3.97
C VAL A 73 1.23 5.32 4.59
N VAL A 74 2.19 5.66 3.75
CA VAL A 74 3.41 6.36 4.17
C VAL A 74 3.26 7.83 3.80
N ASN A 75 3.22 8.68 4.81
CA ASN A 75 3.16 10.13 4.65
C ASN A 75 4.57 10.69 4.49
N VAL A 76 4.81 11.41 3.41
CA VAL A 76 6.04 12.15 3.17
C VAL A 76 5.72 13.64 3.27
N LYS A 77 6.00 14.23 4.44
CA LYS A 77 5.77 15.66 4.72
C LYS A 77 6.99 16.46 4.34
N ILE A 78 6.90 17.21 3.25
CA ILE A 78 8.02 17.96 2.68
C ILE A 78 8.08 19.38 3.26
N SER A 79 9.30 19.84 3.58
CA SER A 79 9.52 21.21 4.00
C SER A 79 9.81 22.11 2.80
N ILE A 80 8.83 22.91 2.38
CA ILE A 80 8.97 23.84 1.24
C ILE A 80 10.15 24.81 1.40
N PRO A 81 10.42 25.42 2.60
CA PRO A 81 11.60 26.25 2.78
C PRO A 81 12.92 25.52 2.54
N LYS A 82 13.04 24.28 3.00
CA LYS A 82 14.24 23.46 2.76
C LYS A 82 14.44 23.19 1.26
N LEU A 83 13.36 22.86 0.54
CA LEU A 83 13.42 22.65 -0.92
C LEU A 83 13.89 23.89 -1.65
N ALA A 84 13.32 25.04 -1.31
CA ALA A 84 13.68 26.32 -1.94
C ALA A 84 15.17 26.64 -1.73
N ASN A 85 15.69 26.45 -0.51
CA ASN A 85 17.10 26.71 -0.20
C ASN A 85 18.06 25.77 -0.97
N LEU A 86 17.65 24.54 -1.23
CA LEU A 86 18.44 23.54 -1.97
C LEU A 86 18.16 23.57 -3.48
N GLY A 87 17.23 24.41 -3.93
CA GLY A 87 16.84 24.49 -5.34
C GLY A 87 16.23 23.19 -5.86
N ILE A 88 15.52 22.43 -5.02
CA ILE A 88 14.88 21.18 -5.41
C ILE A 88 13.45 21.46 -5.88
N ASP A 89 13.06 20.90 -7.03
CA ASP A 89 11.69 20.95 -7.50
C ASP A 89 10.85 19.88 -6.77
N PRO A 90 9.72 20.25 -6.15
CA PRO A 90 8.81 19.27 -5.54
C PRO A 90 8.36 18.16 -6.49
N ASN A 91 8.18 18.47 -7.77
CA ASN A 91 7.80 17.48 -8.80
C ASN A 91 8.89 16.43 -9.02
N ALA A 92 10.17 16.80 -8.87
CA ALA A 92 11.27 15.86 -9.01
C ALA A 92 11.21 14.75 -7.93
N ILE A 93 10.80 15.10 -6.70
CA ILE A 93 10.61 14.12 -5.63
C ILE A 93 9.51 13.13 -5.99
N GLN A 94 8.36 13.63 -6.45
CA GLN A 94 7.25 12.78 -6.87
C GLN A 94 7.65 11.83 -8.01
N GLN A 95 8.40 12.33 -8.97
CA GLN A 95 8.86 11.56 -10.13
C GLN A 95 9.85 10.46 -9.71
N VAL A 96 10.80 10.77 -8.83
CA VAL A 96 11.74 9.77 -8.29
C VAL A 96 11.00 8.68 -7.53
N MET A 97 10.06 9.04 -6.65
CA MET A 97 9.28 8.07 -5.89
C MET A 97 8.41 7.17 -6.80
N GLN A 98 7.81 7.71 -7.84
CA GLN A 98 7.04 6.94 -8.81
C GLN A 98 7.93 5.97 -9.59
N THR A 99 9.10 6.41 -10.03
CA THR A 99 10.03 5.59 -10.82
C THR A 99 10.61 4.45 -9.99
N GLN A 100 10.95 4.70 -8.74
CA GLN A 100 11.50 3.68 -7.83
C GLN A 100 10.48 2.65 -7.39
N ASN A 101 9.20 3.01 -7.36
CA ASN A 101 8.14 2.08 -6.94
C ASN A 101 7.56 1.25 -8.11
N LEU A 102 8.19 1.30 -9.28
CA LEU A 102 7.81 0.49 -10.44
C LEU A 102 8.49 -0.88 -10.37
N LEU A 103 7.67 -1.93 -10.35
CA LEU A 103 8.12 -3.30 -10.63
C LEU A 103 8.38 -3.42 -12.15
N VAL A 104 9.61 -3.19 -12.56
CA VAL A 104 10.00 -3.36 -13.98
C VAL A 104 10.43 -4.81 -14.20
N ASN A 105 9.77 -5.47 -15.15
CA ASN A 105 10.21 -6.78 -15.64
C ASN A 105 11.41 -6.55 -16.56
N THR A 106 12.63 -6.78 -16.07
CA THR A 106 13.88 -6.47 -16.78
C THR A 106 14.25 -7.50 -17.84
N GLY A 107 13.41 -8.51 -18.09
CA GLY A 107 13.60 -9.53 -19.11
C GLY A 107 14.07 -10.87 -18.57
N ASP A 108 14.21 -11.83 -19.48
CA ASP A 108 14.67 -13.18 -19.19
C ASP A 108 16.08 -13.39 -19.80
N ILE A 109 17.01 -13.89 -19.01
CA ILE A 109 18.30 -14.39 -19.54
C ILE A 109 18.15 -15.86 -19.84
N ASN A 110 18.37 -16.23 -21.10
CA ASN A 110 18.36 -17.63 -21.54
C ASN A 110 19.81 -18.11 -21.66
N THR A 111 20.24 -19.01 -20.76
CA THR A 111 21.58 -19.60 -20.73
C THR A 111 21.62 -21.00 -21.39
N GLY A 112 20.66 -21.27 -22.29
CA GLY A 112 20.54 -22.56 -22.99
C GLY A 112 19.86 -23.67 -22.20
N ASN A 113 20.23 -23.88 -20.94
CA ASN A 113 19.64 -24.92 -20.07
C ASN A 113 18.71 -24.35 -18.98
N TYR A 114 18.77 -23.02 -18.69
CA TYR A 114 17.98 -22.37 -17.66
C TYR A 114 17.46 -21.01 -18.15
N GLN A 115 16.20 -20.73 -17.89
CA GLN A 115 15.62 -19.40 -18.01
C GLN A 115 15.68 -18.73 -16.65
N LEU A 116 16.53 -17.72 -16.51
CA LEU A 116 16.61 -16.86 -15.33
C LEU A 116 15.78 -15.60 -15.57
N ARG A 117 14.68 -15.48 -14.83
CA ARG A 117 13.86 -14.27 -14.84
C ARG A 117 14.49 -13.23 -13.93
N LEU A 118 14.98 -12.13 -14.52
CA LEU A 118 15.47 -10.99 -13.76
C LEU A 118 14.29 -10.14 -13.31
N ARG A 119 14.17 -9.94 -12.00
CA ARG A 119 13.30 -8.92 -11.41
C ARG A 119 14.18 -7.82 -10.85
N ALA A 120 14.03 -6.60 -11.33
CA ALA A 120 14.56 -5.44 -10.63
C ALA A 120 13.65 -5.19 -9.40
N GLU A 121 14.16 -5.48 -8.20
CA GLU A 121 13.51 -5.11 -6.96
C GLU A 121 13.79 -3.63 -6.67
N GLY A 122 12.99 -2.74 -7.27
CA GLY A 122 13.05 -1.30 -7.00
C GLY A 122 12.02 -0.81 -5.97
N THR A 123 11.18 -1.70 -5.45
CA THR A 123 10.13 -1.36 -4.49
C THR A 123 10.71 -1.12 -3.09
N TYR A 124 10.27 -0.05 -2.46
CA TYR A 124 10.60 0.23 -1.05
C TYR A 124 10.08 -0.89 -0.16
N LYS A 125 10.96 -1.47 0.66
CA LYS A 125 10.64 -2.53 1.62
C LYS A 125 10.33 -1.96 3.00
N ASP A 126 10.98 -0.84 3.35
CA ASP A 126 10.83 -0.19 4.64
C ASP A 126 10.78 1.36 4.48
N ILE A 127 10.35 2.03 5.53
CA ILE A 127 10.38 3.49 5.63
C ILE A 127 11.80 4.02 5.50
N GLN A 128 12.79 3.28 5.98
CA GLN A 128 14.19 3.67 5.90
C GLN A 128 14.65 3.78 4.45
N ASP A 129 14.23 2.87 3.58
CA ASP A 129 14.54 2.93 2.14
C ASP A 129 14.03 4.23 1.52
N ILE A 130 12.83 4.68 1.94
CA ILE A 130 12.26 5.95 1.47
C ILE A 130 13.05 7.14 2.02
N ARG A 131 13.49 7.11 3.28
CA ARG A 131 14.31 8.17 3.88
C ARG A 131 15.68 8.30 3.23
N ASP A 132 16.28 7.17 2.87
CA ASP A 132 17.59 7.08 2.25
C ASP A 132 17.58 7.36 0.75
N GLN A 133 16.39 7.56 0.16
CA GLN A 133 16.24 7.90 -1.24
C GLN A 133 16.99 9.19 -1.57
N LEU A 134 17.89 9.14 -2.56
CA LEU A 134 18.67 10.28 -3.03
C LEU A 134 17.85 11.13 -4.00
N ILE A 135 17.88 12.44 -3.76
CA ILE A 135 17.25 13.46 -4.60
C ILE A 135 18.36 14.37 -5.12
N VAL A 136 18.41 14.54 -6.43
CA VAL A 136 19.39 15.42 -7.09
C VAL A 136 18.96 16.87 -6.98
N THR A 137 19.86 17.74 -6.52
CA THR A 137 19.66 19.19 -6.46
C THR A 137 19.96 19.86 -7.80
N LYS A 138 19.51 21.09 -8.02
CA LYS A 138 19.86 21.86 -9.23
C LYS A 138 21.36 22.11 -9.39
N SER A 139 22.10 22.15 -8.30
CA SER A 139 23.56 22.31 -8.29
C SER A 139 24.34 21.03 -8.61
N GLY A 140 23.65 19.91 -8.86
CA GLY A 140 24.25 18.60 -9.14
C GLY A 140 24.66 17.83 -7.88
N GLY A 141 24.37 18.34 -6.68
CA GLY A 141 24.55 17.60 -5.43
C GLY A 141 23.41 16.60 -5.18
N GLU A 142 23.62 15.67 -4.25
CA GLU A 142 22.63 14.70 -3.82
C GLU A 142 22.28 14.93 -2.36
N VAL A 143 20.99 14.82 -2.02
CA VAL A 143 20.45 14.96 -0.66
C VAL A 143 19.50 13.82 -0.39
N ARG A 144 19.51 13.27 0.81
CA ARG A 144 18.56 12.23 1.19
C ARG A 144 17.18 12.83 1.44
N LEU A 145 16.14 12.10 1.04
CA LEU A 145 14.77 12.54 1.26
C LEU A 145 14.47 12.78 2.75
N GLY A 146 15.03 11.97 3.65
CA GLY A 146 14.89 12.13 5.10
C GLY A 146 15.43 13.43 5.67
N ASP A 147 16.37 14.11 4.98
CA ASP A 147 16.93 15.40 5.41
C ASP A 147 15.99 16.58 5.09
N ILE A 148 15.14 16.42 4.07
CA ILE A 148 14.25 17.47 3.57
C ILE A 148 12.77 17.19 3.83
N ALA A 149 12.42 15.95 4.21
CA ALA A 149 11.07 15.52 4.48
C ALA A 149 11.00 14.66 5.76
N THR A 150 9.84 14.69 6.43
CA THR A 150 9.50 13.74 7.48
C THR A 150 8.73 12.59 6.88
N VAL A 151 9.25 11.37 7.04
CA VAL A 151 8.62 10.14 6.52
C VAL A 151 8.09 9.34 7.69
N GLU A 152 6.79 9.11 7.72
CA GLU A 152 6.09 8.41 8.80
C GLU A 152 4.98 7.50 8.28
N ARG A 153 4.72 6.38 8.97
CA ARG A 153 3.53 5.57 8.71
C ARG A 153 2.31 6.27 9.28
N GLY A 154 1.21 6.15 8.58
CA GLY A 154 -0.07 6.70 9.01
C GLY A 154 -1.21 6.03 8.28
N TYR A 155 -2.36 6.63 8.38
CA TYR A 155 -3.56 6.20 7.68
C TYR A 155 -4.02 7.28 6.71
N MET A 156 -4.74 6.85 5.70
CA MET A 156 -5.31 7.78 4.71
C MET A 156 -6.21 8.81 5.41
N ASP A 157 -6.00 10.08 5.07
CA ASP A 157 -6.80 11.20 5.57
C ASP A 157 -7.30 12.04 4.37
N PRO A 158 -8.62 12.21 4.21
CA PRO A 158 -9.71 11.66 5.03
C PRO A 158 -9.82 10.14 4.90
N PRO A 159 -10.28 9.44 5.97
CA PRO A 159 -10.44 7.99 5.94
C PRO A 159 -11.54 7.59 4.95
N SER A 160 -11.25 6.61 4.07
CA SER A 160 -12.24 6.09 3.11
C SER A 160 -13.34 5.27 3.78
N ASN A 161 -12.98 4.53 4.83
CA ASN A 161 -13.88 3.71 5.61
C ASN A 161 -13.61 3.92 7.10
N LEU A 162 -14.62 4.18 7.88
CA LEU A 162 -14.50 4.33 9.31
C LEU A 162 -15.69 3.66 10.00
N MET A 163 -15.39 2.72 10.89
CA MET A 163 -16.38 2.09 11.75
C MET A 163 -16.21 2.56 13.18
N ARG A 164 -17.34 2.79 13.85
CA ARG A 164 -17.40 3.11 15.28
C ARG A 164 -18.52 2.32 15.93
N VAL A 165 -18.27 1.89 17.16
CA VAL A 165 -19.25 1.26 18.03
C VAL A 165 -19.14 1.93 19.39
N ASP A 166 -20.25 2.44 19.91
CA ASP A 166 -20.32 3.19 21.16
C ASP A 166 -19.30 4.35 21.25
N GLY A 167 -19.10 5.05 20.13
CA GLY A 167 -18.14 6.14 20.02
C GLY A 167 -16.67 5.74 19.88
N LYS A 168 -16.31 4.48 20.14
CA LYS A 168 -14.96 3.93 19.99
C LYS A 168 -14.70 3.53 18.55
N ARG A 169 -13.44 3.62 18.11
CA ARG A 169 -13.03 3.06 16.81
C ARG A 169 -13.19 1.55 16.83
N ALA A 170 -13.69 1.00 15.73
CA ALA A 170 -13.96 -0.43 15.60
C ALA A 170 -13.50 -0.94 14.22
N ILE A 171 -13.24 -2.23 14.14
CA ILE A 171 -13.09 -2.98 12.90
C ILE A 171 -14.13 -4.10 12.92
N GLY A 172 -14.96 -4.16 11.87
CA GLY A 172 -15.93 -5.25 11.69
C GLY A 172 -15.25 -6.49 11.09
N ILE A 173 -15.65 -7.64 11.56
CA ILE A 173 -15.17 -8.95 11.10
C ILE A 173 -16.37 -9.81 10.74
#